data_f3c834c16e89ecdb08a7a55875256755
#
_entry.id   f3c834c16e89ecdb08a7a55875256755
#
_cell.length_a   1.000
_cell.length_b   1.000
_cell.length_c   1.000
_cell.angle_alpha   90.00
_cell.angle_beta   90.00
_cell.angle_gamma   90.00
#
_symmetry.space_group_name_H-M   'P 1'
#
loop_
_entity.id
_entity.type
_entity.pdbx_description
1 polymer ?
#
loop_
_entity_poly.entity_id
_entity_poly.type
_entity_poly.pdbx_seq_one_letter_code
_entity_poly.pdbx_strand_id
1 'polypeptide(L)'
;MKRIPLDIKVYEEEWDPLTEIVQIPPGTDRQRTEYLLQVSETACETCRMIRQIIEEQPVNKDFSVDDIVKLYEERSASMYLSAYIQKLADILLAQGKEATSRLYQSLGNSFLSFFGKNIRIDEINEKLIRLYEEYLMAKKLMDNTISFYMRNFRAIMNKAAASGLIKECTHFFKNVNTRIEKTPKRTIEEKVIRKIKNLSDATLKKTGLIFSRDLLMFAYYTSGMAFVDIAHLTCDNIKVNYLVYKRRKTGQELQIRILPEIQELIDRYHSNSPFLFPVLRTPDPSYKDYESALRLQNLRLKNIGNLVDTELSTYVPRHTWATTAKSKGVSEEMISESMGHTSVKTTRIYIATFDNPQLDQINKYVISGKKNKGSLRTINSVSY
;
A
#
# COMPACT_ATOMS: atom_id res chain seq x y z
N MET A 1 -27.64 8.19 39.54
CA MET A 1 -28.07 8.33 38.13
C MET A 1 -26.98 9.09 37.38
N LYS A 2 -26.42 8.53 36.31
CA LYS A 2 -25.39 9.20 35.50
C LYS A 2 -26.03 9.69 34.21
N ARG A 3 -25.67 10.88 33.75
CA ARG A 3 -26.23 11.50 32.54
C ARG A 3 -25.14 11.57 31.48
N ILE A 4 -25.49 11.20 30.23
CA ILE A 4 -24.64 11.34 29.06
C ILE A 4 -25.12 12.56 28.28
N PRO A 5 -24.33 13.63 28.17
CA PRO A 5 -24.70 14.82 27.39
C PRO A 5 -24.71 14.46 25.89
N LEU A 6 -25.77 14.85 25.19
CA LEU A 6 -25.91 14.61 23.76
C LEU A 6 -25.62 15.87 22.89
N ASP A 7 -25.28 17.02 23.53
CA ASP A 7 -25.08 18.33 22.88
C ASP A 7 -26.26 18.75 21.96
N ILE A 8 -27.46 18.34 22.30
CA ILE A 8 -28.70 18.58 21.58
C ILE A 8 -29.49 19.67 22.33
N LYS A 9 -30.09 20.59 21.58
CA LYS A 9 -30.94 21.66 22.17
C LYS A 9 -32.34 21.56 21.57
N VAL A 10 -33.30 21.32 22.45
CA VAL A 10 -34.73 21.37 22.16
C VAL A 10 -35.42 22.42 23.04
N TYR A 11 -36.52 22.98 22.59
CA TYR A 11 -37.35 23.84 23.43
C TYR A 11 -38.22 22.96 24.34
N GLU A 12 -38.73 23.57 25.41
CA GLU A 12 -39.55 22.87 26.43
C GLU A 12 -40.81 22.22 25.82
N GLU A 13 -41.42 22.89 24.85
CA GLU A 13 -42.58 22.40 24.06
C GLU A 13 -42.28 21.27 23.06
N GLU A 14 -41.01 21.04 22.78
CA GLU A 14 -40.52 20.00 21.87
C GLU A 14 -40.11 18.72 22.62
N TRP A 15 -40.24 18.68 23.93
CA TRP A 15 -39.89 17.55 24.79
C TRP A 15 -41.05 17.13 25.68
N ASP A 16 -41.47 15.88 25.57
CA ASP A 16 -42.44 15.31 26.49
C ASP A 16 -41.72 14.61 27.67
N PRO A 17 -41.78 15.16 28.88
CA PRO A 17 -41.10 14.59 30.05
C PRO A 17 -41.74 13.28 30.55
N LEU A 18 -42.98 12.96 30.17
CA LEU A 18 -43.65 11.73 30.58
C LEU A 18 -43.28 10.53 29.72
N THR A 19 -43.17 10.74 28.41
CA THR A 19 -42.80 9.73 27.45
C THR A 19 -41.31 9.72 27.13
N GLU A 20 -40.60 10.76 27.56
CA GLU A 20 -39.15 10.98 27.22
C GLU A 20 -38.90 10.98 25.72
N ILE A 21 -39.82 11.56 24.95
CA ILE A 21 -39.76 11.59 23.47
C ILE A 21 -39.76 13.04 22.98
N VAL A 22 -38.98 13.28 21.90
CA VAL A 22 -39.02 14.54 21.17
C VAL A 22 -40.33 14.66 20.40
N GLN A 23 -41.05 15.77 20.61
CA GLN A 23 -42.32 16.08 19.94
C GLN A 23 -42.11 17.17 18.88
N ILE A 24 -42.94 17.14 17.84
CA ILE A 24 -42.97 18.17 16.81
C ILE A 24 -44.28 18.97 17.01
N PRO A 25 -44.22 20.19 17.59
CA PRO A 25 -45.42 20.97 17.81
C PRO A 25 -46.12 21.36 16.51
N PRO A 26 -47.47 21.50 16.52
CA PRO A 26 -48.20 21.96 15.35
C PRO A 26 -47.73 23.37 14.92
N GLY A 27 -47.46 23.54 13.61
CA GLY A 27 -46.98 24.83 13.07
C GLY A 27 -45.46 24.99 13.03
N THR A 28 -44.71 24.00 13.45
CA THR A 28 -43.23 23.98 13.31
C THR A 28 -42.83 24.09 11.84
N ASP A 29 -41.90 24.97 11.51
CA ASP A 29 -41.37 25.14 10.18
C ASP A 29 -40.61 23.88 9.71
N ARG A 30 -40.41 23.75 8.40
CA ARG A 30 -39.80 22.58 7.80
C ARG A 30 -38.36 22.33 8.29
N GLN A 31 -37.58 23.40 8.44
CA GLN A 31 -36.18 23.28 8.86
C GLN A 31 -36.06 22.79 10.31
N ARG A 32 -36.93 23.34 11.20
CA ARG A 32 -36.98 22.89 12.58
C ARG A 32 -37.53 21.46 12.69
N THR A 33 -38.53 21.13 11.89
CA THR A 33 -39.06 19.74 11.82
C THR A 33 -37.97 18.75 11.44
N GLU A 34 -37.18 19.03 10.40
CA GLU A 34 -36.05 18.20 9.99
C GLU A 34 -35.01 18.06 11.14
N TYR A 35 -34.73 19.15 11.85
CA TYR A 35 -33.82 19.13 13.01
C TYR A 35 -34.39 18.23 14.14
N LEU A 36 -35.67 18.37 14.51
CA LEU A 36 -36.27 17.57 15.58
C LEU A 36 -36.34 16.08 15.26
N LEU A 37 -36.59 15.72 13.99
CA LEU A 37 -36.49 14.35 13.52
C LEU A 37 -35.07 13.78 13.70
N GLN A 38 -34.06 14.56 13.33
CA GLN A 38 -32.67 14.18 13.53
C GLN A 38 -32.28 14.04 14.99
N VAL A 39 -32.78 14.93 15.87
CA VAL A 39 -32.62 14.84 17.32
C VAL A 39 -33.22 13.54 17.87
N SER A 40 -34.46 13.23 17.45
CA SER A 40 -35.16 11.99 17.85
C SER A 40 -34.39 10.75 17.40
N GLU A 41 -33.89 10.72 16.18
CA GLU A 41 -33.09 9.62 15.65
C GLU A 41 -31.78 9.46 16.45
N THR A 42 -31.08 10.55 16.74
CA THR A 42 -29.83 10.53 17.53
C THR A 42 -30.07 9.98 18.95
N ALA A 43 -31.15 10.39 19.60
CA ALA A 43 -31.52 9.89 20.93
C ALA A 43 -31.83 8.38 20.90
N CYS A 44 -32.61 7.93 19.91
CA CYS A 44 -32.94 6.52 19.73
C CYS A 44 -31.69 5.66 19.43
N GLU A 45 -30.76 6.16 18.60
CA GLU A 45 -29.51 5.47 18.31
C GLU A 45 -28.60 5.38 19.54
N THR A 46 -28.53 6.44 20.35
CA THR A 46 -27.80 6.43 21.63
C THR A 46 -28.35 5.36 22.57
N CYS A 47 -29.66 5.34 22.77
CA CYS A 47 -30.32 4.32 23.60
C CYS A 47 -30.08 2.90 23.09
N ARG A 48 -30.14 2.69 21.77
CA ARG A 48 -29.86 1.39 21.13
C ARG A 48 -28.42 0.97 21.38
N MET A 49 -27.46 1.88 21.21
CA MET A 49 -26.04 1.60 21.44
C MET A 49 -25.77 1.22 22.90
N ILE A 50 -26.35 1.94 23.84
CA ILE A 50 -26.20 1.63 25.27
C ILE A 50 -26.80 0.27 25.61
N ARG A 51 -27.99 -0.05 25.10
CA ARG A 51 -28.60 -1.40 25.27
C ARG A 51 -27.70 -2.49 24.72
N GLN A 52 -27.19 -2.31 23.51
CA GLN A 52 -26.29 -3.27 22.90
C GLN A 52 -25.00 -3.45 23.73
N ILE A 53 -24.42 -2.37 24.26
CA ILE A 53 -23.26 -2.45 25.15
C ILE A 53 -23.59 -3.28 26.40
N ILE A 54 -24.77 -3.10 26.98
CA ILE A 54 -25.22 -3.86 28.16
C ILE A 54 -25.40 -5.34 27.80
N GLU A 55 -26.03 -5.65 26.67
CA GLU A 55 -26.28 -7.01 26.20
C GLU A 55 -24.99 -7.78 25.86
N GLU A 56 -23.96 -7.07 25.39
CA GLU A 56 -22.64 -7.64 25.09
C GLU A 56 -21.81 -7.95 26.34
N GLN A 57 -22.23 -7.48 27.55
CA GLN A 57 -21.47 -7.78 28.76
C GLN A 57 -21.68 -9.24 29.20
N PRO A 58 -20.63 -9.92 29.69
CA PRO A 58 -20.76 -11.28 30.22
C PRO A 58 -21.72 -11.35 31.42
N VAL A 59 -22.64 -12.27 31.41
CA VAL A 59 -23.64 -12.45 32.47
C VAL A 59 -23.03 -12.66 33.87
N ASN A 60 -21.79 -13.14 33.93
CA ASN A 60 -21.09 -13.50 35.17
C ASN A 60 -20.10 -12.44 35.65
N LYS A 61 -20.11 -11.22 35.08
CA LYS A 61 -19.21 -10.16 35.49
C LYS A 61 -20.00 -8.95 35.95
N ASP A 62 -19.76 -8.53 37.20
CA ASP A 62 -20.32 -7.28 37.70
C ASP A 62 -19.73 -6.11 36.91
N PHE A 63 -20.58 -5.26 36.38
CA PHE A 63 -20.21 -4.00 35.73
C PHE A 63 -21.00 -2.84 36.35
N SER A 64 -20.32 -1.72 36.50
CA SER A 64 -20.91 -0.50 37.04
C SER A 64 -21.50 0.38 35.91
N VAL A 65 -22.33 1.34 36.30
CA VAL A 65 -22.83 2.36 35.35
C VAL A 65 -21.66 3.13 34.72
N ASP A 66 -20.58 3.32 35.48
CA ASP A 66 -19.37 4.01 34.99
C ASP A 66 -18.67 3.22 33.89
N ASP A 67 -18.63 1.90 33.99
CA ASP A 67 -18.07 1.04 32.96
C ASP A 67 -18.90 1.12 31.66
N ILE A 68 -20.22 1.16 31.76
CA ILE A 68 -21.12 1.32 30.59
C ILE A 68 -20.94 2.70 29.94
N VAL A 69 -20.86 3.75 30.75
CA VAL A 69 -20.63 5.11 30.22
C VAL A 69 -19.28 5.18 29.51
N LYS A 70 -18.23 4.64 30.10
CA LYS A 70 -16.90 4.59 29.50
C LYS A 70 -16.90 3.80 28.17
N LEU A 71 -17.53 2.65 28.12
CA LEU A 71 -17.67 1.85 26.89
C LEU A 71 -18.48 2.59 25.82
N TYR A 72 -19.53 3.32 26.22
CA TYR A 72 -20.29 4.18 25.31
C TYR A 72 -19.43 5.31 24.75
N GLU A 73 -18.68 6.02 25.61
CA GLU A 73 -17.77 7.10 25.17
C GLU A 73 -16.70 6.58 24.23
N GLU A 74 -16.08 5.44 24.52
CA GLU A 74 -15.07 4.81 23.66
C GLU A 74 -15.69 4.37 22.31
N ARG A 75 -16.91 3.79 22.33
CA ARG A 75 -17.62 3.36 21.13
C ARG A 75 -18.08 4.55 20.30
N SER A 76 -18.64 5.57 20.94
CA SER A 76 -19.05 6.82 20.30
C SER A 76 -17.86 7.56 19.68
N ALA A 77 -16.75 7.67 20.42
CA ALA A 77 -15.51 8.25 19.89
C ALA A 77 -14.99 7.46 18.68
N SER A 78 -15.08 6.14 18.71
CA SER A 78 -14.66 5.28 17.59
C SER A 78 -15.52 5.41 16.33
N MET A 79 -16.70 6.02 16.43
CA MET A 79 -17.54 6.32 15.26
C MET A 79 -17.02 7.50 14.43
N TYR A 80 -16.12 8.32 14.96
CA TYR A 80 -15.48 9.36 14.16
C TYR A 80 -14.39 8.78 13.26
N LEU A 81 -14.37 9.22 12.01
CA LEU A 81 -13.43 8.72 10.99
C LEU A 81 -11.97 8.82 11.42
N SER A 82 -11.57 9.93 12.03
CA SER A 82 -10.20 10.13 12.52
C SER A 82 -9.80 9.09 13.57
N ALA A 83 -10.64 8.86 14.57
CA ALA A 83 -10.38 7.92 15.65
C ALA A 83 -10.38 6.47 15.14
N TYR A 84 -11.32 6.14 14.24
CA TYR A 84 -11.37 4.82 13.63
C TYR A 84 -10.14 4.53 12.77
N ILE A 85 -9.71 5.49 11.95
CA ILE A 85 -8.48 5.36 11.16
C ILE A 85 -7.26 5.21 12.07
N GLN A 86 -7.18 5.98 13.17
CA GLN A 86 -6.09 5.85 14.12
C GLN A 86 -6.06 4.45 14.74
N LYS A 87 -7.20 3.93 15.19
CA LYS A 87 -7.32 2.55 15.69
C LYS A 87 -6.84 1.51 14.68
N LEU A 88 -7.25 1.62 13.40
CA LEU A 88 -6.78 0.73 12.34
C LEU A 88 -5.28 0.88 12.09
N ALA A 89 -4.75 2.10 12.15
CA ALA A 89 -3.34 2.40 11.97
C ALA A 89 -2.49 1.77 13.08
N ASP A 90 -2.95 1.84 14.33
CA ASP A 90 -2.27 1.24 15.49
C ASP A 90 -2.24 -0.29 15.40
N ILE A 91 -3.35 -0.91 15.00
CA ILE A 91 -3.42 -2.37 14.75
C ILE A 91 -2.42 -2.78 13.66
N LEU A 92 -2.36 -2.02 12.57
CA LEU A 92 -1.43 -2.29 11.47
C LEU A 92 0.02 -2.11 11.90
N LEU A 93 0.30 -1.11 12.73
CA LEU A 93 1.62 -0.85 13.29
C LEU A 93 2.06 -2.00 14.19
N ALA A 94 1.21 -2.48 15.08
CA ALA A 94 1.46 -3.66 15.92
C ALA A 94 1.71 -4.95 15.10
N GLN A 95 1.14 -5.02 13.88
CA GLN A 95 1.40 -6.12 12.92
C GLN A 95 2.68 -5.90 12.08
N GLY A 96 3.47 -4.86 12.31
CA GLY A 96 4.63 -4.51 11.51
C GLY A 96 4.30 -3.98 10.10
N LYS A 97 3.05 -3.61 9.82
CA LYS A 97 2.58 -3.10 8.53
C LYS A 97 2.60 -1.57 8.48
N GLU A 98 3.73 -0.97 8.84
CA GLU A 98 3.86 0.48 9.03
C GLU A 98 3.51 1.29 7.77
N ALA A 99 3.93 0.83 6.58
CA ALA A 99 3.58 1.49 5.32
C ALA A 99 2.06 1.60 5.11
N THR A 100 1.29 0.56 5.46
CA THR A 100 -0.17 0.56 5.33
C THR A 100 -0.82 1.41 6.43
N SER A 101 -0.26 1.41 7.64
CA SER A 101 -0.68 2.29 8.73
C SER A 101 -0.61 3.76 8.32
N ARG A 102 0.55 4.19 7.83
CA ARG A 102 0.77 5.57 7.33
C ARG A 102 -0.12 5.93 6.15
N LEU A 103 -0.38 4.98 5.27
CA LEU A 103 -1.31 5.17 4.17
C LEU A 103 -2.72 5.50 4.67
N TYR A 104 -3.23 4.74 5.64
CA TYR A 104 -4.55 5.00 6.20
C TYR A 104 -4.63 6.37 6.87
N GLN A 105 -3.61 6.75 7.64
CA GLN A 105 -3.51 8.09 8.23
C GLN A 105 -3.48 9.19 7.16
N SER A 106 -2.67 9.02 6.09
CA SER A 106 -2.59 9.99 4.99
C SER A 106 -3.92 10.16 4.27
N LEU A 107 -4.64 9.05 4.04
CA LEU A 107 -5.97 9.06 3.44
C LEU A 107 -6.97 9.77 4.36
N GLY A 108 -6.97 9.47 5.65
CA GLY A 108 -7.83 10.13 6.63
C GLY A 108 -7.60 11.63 6.66
N ASN A 109 -6.35 12.07 6.74
CA ASN A 109 -5.99 13.49 6.70
C ASN A 109 -6.43 14.16 5.40
N SER A 110 -6.31 13.48 4.26
CA SER A 110 -6.77 14.00 2.97
C SER A 110 -8.29 14.18 2.94
N PHE A 111 -9.04 13.19 3.45
CA PHE A 111 -10.49 13.25 3.50
C PHE A 111 -10.99 14.31 4.49
N LEU A 112 -10.38 14.40 5.67
CA LEU A 112 -10.72 15.44 6.66
C LEU A 112 -10.39 16.84 6.14
N SER A 113 -9.31 17.00 5.38
CA SER A 113 -8.98 18.28 4.71
C SER A 113 -9.99 18.66 3.64
N PHE A 114 -10.59 17.67 2.95
CA PHE A 114 -11.68 17.88 2.02
C PHE A 114 -12.97 18.30 2.73
N PHE A 115 -13.34 17.59 3.78
CA PHE A 115 -14.60 17.79 4.47
C PHE A 115 -14.58 19.01 5.42
N GLY A 116 -13.38 19.43 5.87
CA GLY A 116 -13.17 20.61 6.72
C GLY A 116 -13.40 20.40 8.21
N LYS A 117 -13.93 19.26 8.63
CA LYS A 117 -14.14 18.87 10.04
C LYS A 117 -14.07 17.35 10.21
N ASN A 118 -14.04 16.90 11.46
CA ASN A 118 -14.17 15.48 11.73
C ASN A 118 -15.61 15.03 11.45
N ILE A 119 -15.77 13.85 10.87
CA ILE A 119 -17.05 13.31 10.45
C ILE A 119 -17.27 11.94 11.09
N ARG A 120 -18.50 11.60 11.39
CA ARG A 120 -18.89 10.26 11.80
C ARG A 120 -18.87 9.32 10.59
N ILE A 121 -18.48 8.07 10.80
CA ILE A 121 -18.38 7.07 9.72
C ILE A 121 -19.76 6.77 9.11
N ASP A 122 -20.82 6.78 9.92
CA ASP A 122 -22.20 6.53 9.52
C ASP A 122 -22.82 7.67 8.68
N GLU A 123 -22.24 8.89 8.73
CA GLU A 123 -22.62 10.00 7.86
C GLU A 123 -22.00 9.92 6.47
N ILE A 124 -21.00 9.05 6.28
CA ILE A 124 -20.32 8.88 4.98
C ILE A 124 -21.23 8.08 4.04
N ASN A 125 -21.58 8.68 2.94
CA ASN A 125 -22.47 8.12 1.92
C ASN A 125 -21.87 8.20 0.51
N GLU A 126 -22.55 7.61 -0.48
CA GLU A 126 -22.10 7.60 -1.88
C GLU A 126 -21.84 9.01 -2.43
N LYS A 127 -22.73 9.97 -2.15
CA LYS A 127 -22.59 11.36 -2.61
C LYS A 127 -21.30 11.99 -2.11
N LEU A 128 -20.99 11.80 -0.83
CA LEU A 128 -19.79 12.36 -0.20
C LEU A 128 -18.52 11.73 -0.76
N ILE A 129 -18.54 10.42 -1.04
CA ILE A 129 -17.40 9.72 -1.65
C ILE A 129 -17.15 10.22 -3.08
N ARG A 130 -18.20 10.47 -3.86
CA ARG A 130 -18.07 11.07 -5.21
C ARG A 130 -17.51 12.49 -5.16
N LEU A 131 -17.99 13.34 -4.25
CA LEU A 131 -17.46 14.68 -4.06
C LEU A 131 -15.98 14.66 -3.64
N TYR A 132 -15.58 13.68 -2.85
CA TYR A 132 -14.17 13.50 -2.50
C TYR A 132 -13.32 13.07 -3.70
N GLU A 133 -13.82 12.20 -4.57
CA GLU A 133 -13.15 11.86 -5.83
C GLU A 133 -12.95 13.09 -6.72
N GLU A 134 -14.01 13.89 -6.90
CA GLU A 134 -13.97 15.16 -7.67
C GLU A 134 -12.94 16.15 -7.08
N TYR A 135 -12.86 16.24 -5.76
CA TYR A 135 -11.84 17.04 -5.08
C TYR A 135 -10.41 16.54 -5.36
N LEU A 136 -10.18 15.23 -5.39
CA LEU A 136 -8.88 14.67 -5.74
C LEU A 136 -8.52 14.93 -7.20
N MET A 137 -9.51 14.89 -8.11
CA MET A 137 -9.35 15.27 -9.52
C MET A 137 -9.01 16.76 -9.66
N ALA A 138 -9.71 17.62 -8.94
CA ALA A 138 -9.44 19.06 -8.92
C ALA A 138 -8.03 19.40 -8.42
N LYS A 139 -7.45 18.56 -7.55
CA LYS A 139 -6.04 18.64 -7.15
C LYS A 139 -5.07 18.13 -8.22
N LYS A 140 -5.55 17.76 -9.40
CA LYS A 140 -4.75 17.25 -10.53
C LYS A 140 -3.91 16.02 -10.17
N LEU A 141 -4.42 15.16 -9.28
CA LEU A 141 -3.77 13.88 -8.99
C LEU A 141 -3.94 12.93 -10.17
N MET A 142 -2.95 12.06 -10.36
CA MET A 142 -3.01 11.04 -11.42
C MET A 142 -4.10 10.00 -11.10
N ASP A 143 -4.78 9.47 -12.13
CA ASP A 143 -5.89 8.51 -12.01
C ASP A 143 -5.56 7.29 -11.15
N ASN A 144 -4.36 6.74 -11.29
CA ASN A 144 -3.90 5.65 -10.42
C ASN A 144 -3.75 6.06 -8.95
N THR A 145 -3.44 7.33 -8.67
CA THR A 145 -3.39 7.85 -7.30
C THR A 145 -4.79 7.99 -6.74
N ILE A 146 -5.73 8.54 -7.50
CA ILE A 146 -7.14 8.67 -7.12
C ILE A 146 -7.73 7.28 -6.85
N SER A 147 -7.57 6.36 -7.80
CA SER A 147 -8.00 4.97 -7.67
C SER A 147 -7.37 4.27 -6.43
N PHE A 148 -6.12 4.57 -6.12
CA PHE A 148 -5.45 4.05 -4.93
C PHE A 148 -6.11 4.58 -3.63
N TYR A 149 -6.43 5.87 -3.55
CA TYR A 149 -7.18 6.45 -2.45
C TYR A 149 -8.57 5.80 -2.33
N MET A 150 -9.32 5.71 -3.42
CA MET A 150 -10.68 5.13 -3.42
C MET A 150 -10.69 3.66 -2.97
N ARG A 151 -9.75 2.84 -3.45
CA ARG A 151 -9.64 1.43 -3.03
C ARG A 151 -9.32 1.26 -1.55
N ASN A 152 -8.44 2.11 -1.01
CA ASN A 152 -8.09 2.05 0.39
C ASN A 152 -9.21 2.60 1.28
N PHE A 153 -9.91 3.64 0.82
CA PHE A 153 -11.08 4.14 1.52
C PHE A 153 -12.19 3.08 1.57
N ARG A 154 -12.46 2.41 0.45
CA ARG A 154 -13.37 1.27 0.42
C ARG A 154 -12.96 0.17 1.41
N ALA A 155 -11.66 -0.12 1.52
CA ALA A 155 -11.18 -1.12 2.48
C ALA A 155 -11.41 -0.69 3.93
N ILE A 156 -11.28 0.60 4.26
CA ILE A 156 -11.57 1.16 5.59
C ILE A 156 -13.08 1.05 5.88
N MET A 157 -13.92 1.49 4.94
CA MET A 157 -15.38 1.43 5.11
C MET A 157 -15.90 -0.02 5.24
N ASN A 158 -15.36 -0.96 4.45
CA ASN A 158 -15.71 -2.38 4.59
C ASN A 158 -15.31 -2.96 5.95
N LYS A 159 -14.18 -2.51 6.53
CA LYS A 159 -13.80 -2.90 7.89
C LYS A 159 -14.73 -2.29 8.93
N ALA A 160 -15.20 -1.07 8.74
CA ALA A 160 -16.19 -0.44 9.61
C ALA A 160 -17.52 -1.20 9.58
N ALA A 161 -17.97 -1.61 8.40
CA ALA A 161 -19.16 -2.47 8.27
C ALA A 161 -18.98 -3.84 8.92
N ALA A 162 -17.84 -4.50 8.70
CA ALA A 162 -17.53 -5.80 9.32
C ALA A 162 -17.41 -5.72 10.85
N SER A 163 -17.07 -4.57 11.43
CA SER A 163 -17.05 -4.33 12.87
C SER A 163 -18.41 -3.84 13.44
N GLY A 164 -19.46 -3.79 12.62
CA GLY A 164 -20.80 -3.37 13.03
C GLY A 164 -20.97 -1.87 13.30
N LEU A 165 -19.98 -1.05 12.94
CA LEU A 165 -20.07 0.41 13.12
C LEU A 165 -21.01 1.08 12.11
N ILE A 166 -21.15 0.50 10.93
CA ILE A 166 -22.07 0.97 9.86
C ILE A 166 -22.76 -0.23 9.21
N LYS A 167 -23.84 0.04 8.50
CA LYS A 167 -24.47 -0.94 7.60
C LYS A 167 -23.57 -1.20 6.39
N GLU A 168 -23.93 -2.18 5.57
CA GLU A 168 -23.21 -2.48 4.34
C GLU A 168 -23.05 -1.24 3.44
N CYS A 169 -21.81 -0.97 3.01
CA CYS A 169 -21.44 0.21 2.25
C CYS A 169 -20.82 -0.10 0.87
N THR A 170 -20.90 -1.35 0.42
CA THR A 170 -20.28 -1.80 -0.84
C THR A 170 -20.75 -1.00 -2.05
N HIS A 171 -22.01 -0.55 -2.05
CA HIS A 171 -22.59 0.26 -3.12
C HIS A 171 -22.02 1.68 -3.19
N PHE A 172 -21.48 2.26 -2.12
CA PHE A 172 -20.92 3.61 -2.09
C PHE A 172 -19.77 3.81 -3.09
N PHE A 173 -19.04 2.74 -3.42
CA PHE A 173 -17.88 2.77 -4.32
C PHE A 173 -18.19 2.22 -5.72
N LYS A 174 -19.45 2.00 -6.06
CA LYS A 174 -19.85 1.41 -7.35
C LYS A 174 -19.53 2.34 -8.53
N ASN A 175 -19.68 3.64 -8.33
CA ASN A 175 -19.57 4.66 -9.38
C ASN A 175 -18.29 5.50 -9.29
N VAL A 176 -17.30 5.08 -8.50
CA VAL A 176 -16.00 5.78 -8.38
C VAL A 176 -14.88 4.97 -9.02
N ASN A 177 -13.83 5.67 -9.46
CA ASN A 177 -12.69 5.03 -10.10
C ASN A 177 -11.84 4.21 -9.10
N THR A 178 -11.99 2.90 -9.16
CA THR A 178 -11.16 1.95 -8.41
C THR A 178 -10.29 1.09 -9.34
N ARG A 179 -10.24 1.37 -10.65
CA ARG A 179 -9.49 0.62 -11.64
C ARG A 179 -8.01 0.99 -11.58
N ILE A 180 -7.15 0.05 -11.94
CA ILE A 180 -5.72 0.28 -12.07
C ILE A 180 -5.41 0.44 -13.55
N GLU A 181 -5.00 1.65 -13.94
CA GLU A 181 -4.56 1.91 -15.29
C GLU A 181 -3.15 1.41 -15.53
N LYS A 182 -2.88 0.99 -16.76
CA LYS A 182 -1.56 0.57 -17.17
C LYS A 182 -0.62 1.78 -17.19
N THR A 183 0.46 1.71 -16.42
CA THR A 183 1.53 2.70 -16.45
C THR A 183 2.66 2.28 -17.39
N PRO A 184 3.41 3.22 -17.98
CA PRO A 184 4.61 2.90 -18.74
C PRO A 184 5.56 2.03 -17.91
N LYS A 185 6.17 1.05 -18.56
CA LYS A 185 7.12 0.17 -17.87
C LYS A 185 8.43 0.90 -17.64
N ARG A 186 8.97 0.77 -16.44
CA ARG A 186 10.27 1.35 -16.05
C ARG A 186 11.41 0.42 -16.43
N THR A 187 11.33 -0.21 -17.60
CA THR A 187 12.37 -1.08 -18.13
C THR A 187 13.33 -0.26 -18.98
N ILE A 188 14.60 -0.63 -18.95
CA ILE A 188 15.65 -0.06 -19.81
C ILE A 188 16.27 -1.16 -20.63
N GLU A 189 16.89 -0.79 -21.74
CA GLU A 189 17.57 -1.74 -22.61
C GLU A 189 18.82 -2.34 -21.94
N GLU A 190 19.17 -3.58 -22.28
CA GLU A 190 20.36 -4.26 -21.75
C GLU A 190 21.64 -3.48 -22.03
N LYS A 191 21.70 -2.74 -23.16
CA LYS A 191 22.84 -1.86 -23.48
C LYS A 191 23.02 -0.74 -22.44
N VAL A 192 21.91 -0.21 -21.87
CA VAL A 192 21.98 0.83 -20.84
C VAL A 192 22.45 0.23 -19.52
N ILE A 193 21.99 -0.97 -19.15
CA ILE A 193 22.53 -1.71 -17.99
C ILE A 193 24.05 -1.86 -18.11
N ARG A 194 24.57 -2.25 -19.30
CA ARG A 194 26.00 -2.35 -19.54
C ARG A 194 26.72 -1.00 -19.43
N LYS A 195 26.12 0.08 -19.92
CA LYS A 195 26.66 1.43 -19.71
C LYS A 195 26.77 1.78 -18.24
N ILE A 196 25.72 1.52 -17.45
CA ILE A 196 25.70 1.78 -16.00
C ILE A 196 26.79 0.95 -15.30
N LYS A 197 26.88 -0.35 -15.60
CA LYS A 197 27.93 -1.24 -15.07
C LYS A 197 29.35 -0.67 -15.33
N ASN A 198 29.58 -0.14 -16.52
CA ASN A 198 30.90 0.32 -16.98
C ASN A 198 31.20 1.80 -16.62
N LEU A 199 30.30 2.49 -15.92
CA LEU A 199 30.61 3.83 -15.39
C LEU A 199 31.76 3.71 -14.39
N SER A 200 32.89 4.34 -14.72
CA SER A 200 34.05 4.31 -13.84
C SER A 200 33.81 5.13 -12.56
N ASP A 201 34.48 4.75 -11.49
CA ASP A 201 34.43 5.49 -10.23
C ASP A 201 34.94 6.93 -10.41
N ALA A 202 35.90 7.14 -11.32
CA ALA A 202 36.39 8.48 -11.73
C ALA A 202 35.27 9.33 -12.39
N THR A 203 34.40 8.72 -13.20
CA THR A 203 33.24 9.39 -13.79
C THR A 203 32.18 9.76 -12.74
N LEU A 204 31.93 8.89 -11.79
CA LEU A 204 30.94 9.11 -10.73
C LEU A 204 31.44 10.10 -9.68
N LYS A 205 32.74 10.25 -9.48
CA LYS A 205 33.42 11.22 -8.60
C LYS A 205 33.00 11.21 -7.11
N LYS A 206 31.86 10.69 -6.77
CA LYS A 206 31.30 10.67 -5.39
C LYS A 206 31.05 9.24 -4.94
N THR A 207 31.58 8.87 -3.80
CA THR A 207 31.39 7.54 -3.20
C THR A 207 29.92 7.14 -3.07
N GLY A 208 29.05 8.10 -2.78
CA GLY A 208 27.60 7.83 -2.70
C GLY A 208 26.94 7.48 -4.05
N LEU A 209 27.47 7.98 -5.19
CA LEU A 209 26.99 7.59 -6.53
C LEU A 209 27.52 6.21 -6.91
N ILE A 210 28.79 5.92 -6.60
CA ILE A 210 29.41 4.60 -6.79
C ILE A 210 28.58 3.54 -6.06
N PHE A 211 28.32 3.76 -4.76
CA PHE A 211 27.49 2.87 -3.96
C PHE A 211 26.09 2.68 -4.54
N SER A 212 25.47 3.77 -5.01
CA SER A 212 24.12 3.71 -5.58
C SER A 212 24.05 2.96 -6.92
N ARG A 213 25.10 3.09 -7.77
CA ARG A 213 25.28 2.26 -8.97
C ARG A 213 25.39 0.79 -8.60
N ASP A 214 26.23 0.48 -7.64
CA ASP A 214 26.52 -0.89 -7.21
C ASP A 214 25.28 -1.56 -6.60
N LEU A 215 24.48 -0.84 -5.80
CA LEU A 215 23.19 -1.34 -5.32
C LEU A 215 22.18 -1.59 -6.45
N LEU A 216 22.16 -0.75 -7.49
CA LEU A 216 21.33 -0.97 -8.68
C LEU A 216 21.77 -2.25 -9.40
N MET A 217 23.09 -2.44 -9.59
CA MET A 217 23.63 -3.64 -10.23
C MET A 217 23.39 -4.88 -9.38
N PHE A 218 23.55 -4.80 -8.07
CA PHE A 218 23.22 -5.89 -7.15
C PHE A 218 21.74 -6.30 -7.28
N ALA A 219 20.83 -5.32 -7.28
CA ALA A 219 19.41 -5.58 -7.50
C ALA A 219 19.15 -6.31 -8.82
N TYR A 220 19.84 -5.91 -9.90
CA TYR A 220 19.72 -6.55 -11.21
C TYR A 220 20.27 -7.98 -11.21
N TYR A 221 21.44 -8.22 -10.63
CA TYR A 221 22.06 -9.55 -10.55
C TYR A 221 21.28 -10.52 -9.65
N THR A 222 20.54 -10.01 -8.68
CA THR A 222 19.73 -10.80 -7.76
C THR A 222 18.25 -10.87 -8.19
N SER A 223 18.00 -11.08 -9.50
CA SER A 223 16.66 -11.27 -10.09
C SER A 223 15.69 -10.12 -9.79
N GLY A 224 16.21 -8.90 -9.70
CA GLY A 224 15.42 -7.72 -9.40
C GLY A 224 15.00 -7.66 -7.93
N MET A 225 15.88 -8.00 -6.99
CA MET A 225 15.62 -7.86 -5.56
C MET A 225 15.16 -6.45 -5.23
N ALA A 226 14.12 -6.33 -4.40
CA ALA A 226 13.58 -5.03 -4.02
C ALA A 226 14.55 -4.30 -3.09
N PHE A 227 14.63 -2.96 -3.21
CA PHE A 227 15.55 -2.15 -2.39
C PHE A 227 15.30 -2.32 -0.87
N VAL A 228 14.05 -2.56 -0.45
CA VAL A 228 13.72 -2.84 0.95
C VAL A 228 14.38 -4.14 1.42
N ASP A 229 14.43 -5.16 0.59
CA ASP A 229 15.05 -6.43 0.93
C ASP A 229 16.58 -6.25 0.99
N ILE A 230 17.20 -5.58 -0.01
CA ILE A 230 18.64 -5.27 -0.03
C ILE A 230 19.08 -4.50 1.22
N ALA A 231 18.30 -3.47 1.60
CA ALA A 231 18.63 -2.62 2.74
C ALA A 231 18.66 -3.36 4.09
N HIS A 232 17.99 -4.51 4.17
CA HIS A 232 17.90 -5.31 5.40
C HIS A 232 18.62 -6.65 5.32
N LEU A 233 19.41 -6.92 4.26
CA LEU A 233 20.25 -8.11 4.21
C LEU A 233 21.32 -8.04 5.30
N THR A 234 21.55 -9.16 5.95
CA THR A 234 22.63 -9.37 6.93
C THR A 234 23.59 -10.45 6.44
N CYS A 235 24.72 -10.62 7.10
CA CYS A 235 25.63 -11.74 6.79
C CYS A 235 24.98 -13.10 7.00
N ASP A 236 23.98 -13.21 7.88
CA ASP A 236 23.23 -14.46 8.12
C ASP A 236 22.42 -14.92 6.90
N ASN A 237 22.17 -14.01 5.95
CA ASN A 237 21.51 -14.37 4.69
C ASN A 237 22.43 -15.11 3.72
N ILE A 238 23.75 -15.11 3.95
CA ILE A 238 24.71 -15.85 3.13
C ILE A 238 24.81 -17.28 3.66
N LYS A 239 24.39 -18.26 2.85
CA LYS A 239 24.43 -19.69 3.15
C LYS A 239 25.26 -20.42 2.09
N VAL A 240 26.51 -20.71 2.41
CA VAL A 240 27.47 -21.31 1.47
C VAL A 240 27.57 -20.44 0.20
N ASN A 241 27.03 -20.91 -0.93
CA ASN A 241 27.05 -20.22 -2.23
C ASN A 241 25.69 -19.57 -2.59
N TYR A 242 24.78 -19.40 -1.61
CA TYR A 242 23.46 -18.87 -1.82
C TYR A 242 23.17 -17.70 -0.89
N LEU A 243 22.46 -16.71 -1.43
CA LEU A 243 21.82 -15.66 -0.68
C LEU A 243 20.38 -16.10 -0.40
N VAL A 244 20.06 -16.37 0.88
CA VAL A 244 18.75 -16.86 1.32
C VAL A 244 18.07 -15.78 2.14
N TYR A 245 16.90 -15.33 1.72
CA TYR A 245 16.18 -14.28 2.43
C TYR A 245 14.68 -14.41 2.29
N LYS A 246 13.93 -13.89 3.25
CA LYS A 246 12.47 -13.75 3.18
C LYS A 246 12.11 -12.35 2.68
N ARG A 247 11.32 -12.28 1.61
CA ARG A 247 10.83 -11.00 1.09
C ARG A 247 9.99 -10.29 2.16
N ARG A 248 10.36 -9.07 2.52
CA ARG A 248 9.65 -8.28 3.53
C ARG A 248 8.19 -7.99 3.16
N LYS A 249 7.88 -7.89 1.88
CA LYS A 249 6.51 -7.60 1.40
C LYS A 249 5.58 -8.81 1.42
N THR A 250 6.09 -10.03 1.17
CA THR A 250 5.26 -11.22 0.94
C THR A 250 5.55 -12.36 1.90
N GLY A 251 6.67 -12.29 2.65
CA GLY A 251 7.14 -13.36 3.52
C GLY A 251 7.70 -14.58 2.78
N GLN A 252 7.70 -14.58 1.45
CA GLN A 252 8.21 -15.68 0.66
C GLN A 252 9.73 -15.78 0.78
N GLU A 253 10.25 -16.98 1.03
CA GLU A 253 11.67 -17.26 1.04
C GLU A 253 12.19 -17.44 -0.37
N LEU A 254 13.32 -16.82 -0.66
CA LEU A 254 14.02 -16.91 -1.93
C LEU A 254 15.47 -17.29 -1.71
N GLN A 255 15.98 -18.10 -2.66
CA GLN A 255 17.38 -18.51 -2.72
C GLN A 255 17.97 -18.04 -4.05
N ILE A 256 19.04 -17.28 -3.98
CA ILE A 256 19.75 -16.76 -5.17
C ILE A 256 21.19 -17.22 -5.08
N ARG A 257 21.66 -17.93 -6.11
CA ARG A 257 23.06 -18.33 -6.18
C ARG A 257 23.97 -17.11 -6.26
N ILE A 258 24.98 -17.07 -5.39
CA ILE A 258 25.98 -16.01 -5.40
C ILE A 258 26.93 -16.26 -6.56
N LEU A 259 26.76 -15.47 -7.63
CA LEU A 259 27.65 -15.44 -8.78
C LEU A 259 28.84 -14.52 -8.50
N PRO A 260 29.95 -14.60 -9.26
CA PRO A 260 31.12 -13.77 -9.06
C PRO A 260 30.82 -12.27 -8.97
N GLU A 261 29.90 -11.77 -9.82
CA GLU A 261 29.50 -10.35 -9.82
C GLU A 261 28.76 -9.94 -8.56
N ILE A 262 28.02 -10.86 -7.93
CA ILE A 262 27.33 -10.63 -6.66
C ILE A 262 28.35 -10.64 -5.53
N GLN A 263 29.27 -11.61 -5.55
CA GLN A 263 30.33 -11.74 -4.53
C GLN A 263 31.24 -10.49 -4.50
N GLU A 264 31.66 -10.00 -5.69
CA GLU A 264 32.48 -8.78 -5.81
C GLU A 264 31.83 -7.59 -5.09
N LEU A 265 30.50 -7.42 -5.26
CA LEU A 265 29.76 -6.33 -4.60
C LEU A 265 29.62 -6.55 -3.10
N ILE A 266 29.43 -7.80 -2.66
CA ILE A 266 29.41 -8.13 -1.23
C ILE A 266 30.74 -7.79 -0.60
N ASP A 267 31.85 -8.26 -1.19
CA ASP A 267 33.20 -8.06 -0.65
C ASP A 267 33.60 -6.57 -0.60
N ARG A 268 33.17 -5.80 -1.62
CA ARG A 268 33.44 -4.35 -1.70
C ARG A 268 32.82 -3.57 -0.54
N TYR A 269 31.66 -3.98 -0.03
CA TYR A 269 30.92 -3.26 0.99
C TYR A 269 30.89 -3.98 2.33
N HIS A 270 31.61 -5.09 2.45
CA HIS A 270 31.75 -5.78 3.74
C HIS A 270 32.33 -4.84 4.80
N SER A 271 31.61 -4.67 5.89
CA SER A 271 31.98 -3.78 7.00
C SER A 271 31.48 -4.32 8.33
N ASN A 272 31.84 -3.67 9.43
CA ASN A 272 31.29 -3.97 10.75
C ASN A 272 29.82 -3.55 10.94
N SER A 273 29.11 -3.28 9.83
CA SER A 273 27.68 -3.00 9.85
C SER A 273 26.87 -4.27 10.18
N PRO A 274 25.76 -4.19 10.92
CA PRO A 274 24.85 -5.32 11.09
C PRO A 274 24.21 -5.76 9.76
N PHE A 275 24.23 -4.89 8.75
CA PHE A 275 23.69 -5.16 7.41
C PHE A 275 24.81 -5.44 6.39
N LEU A 276 24.49 -6.28 5.41
CA LEU A 276 25.41 -6.65 4.33
C LEU A 276 25.88 -5.42 3.52
N PHE A 277 25.00 -4.44 3.37
CA PHE A 277 25.30 -3.16 2.73
C PHE A 277 25.01 -2.01 3.71
N PRO A 278 25.86 -0.98 3.80
CA PRO A 278 25.68 0.13 4.74
C PRO A 278 24.59 1.12 4.28
N VAL A 279 23.40 0.58 3.96
CA VAL A 279 22.20 1.37 3.61
C VAL A 279 21.55 1.93 4.87
N LEU A 280 21.40 1.08 5.88
CA LEU A 280 20.88 1.41 7.20
C LEU A 280 22.03 1.44 8.19
N ARG A 281 21.98 2.38 9.14
CA ARG A 281 23.13 2.66 10.02
C ARG A 281 23.00 2.07 11.41
N THR A 282 21.76 1.85 11.85
CA THR A 282 21.46 1.33 13.19
C THR A 282 21.02 -0.13 13.11
N PRO A 283 21.30 -0.96 14.12
CA PRO A 283 20.86 -2.36 14.13
C PRO A 283 19.34 -2.52 14.08
N ASP A 284 18.62 -1.60 14.71
CA ASP A 284 17.15 -1.54 14.70
C ASP A 284 16.68 -0.25 14.01
N PRO A 285 16.64 -0.24 12.68
CA PRO A 285 16.27 0.95 11.92
C PRO A 285 14.76 1.17 11.95
N SER A 286 14.35 2.40 12.20
CA SER A 286 12.96 2.80 12.05
C SER A 286 12.55 2.81 10.56
N TYR A 287 11.24 2.76 10.31
CA TYR A 287 10.74 2.91 8.94
C TYR A 287 11.13 4.27 8.32
N LYS A 288 11.28 5.33 9.12
CA LYS A 288 11.75 6.65 8.65
C LYS A 288 13.19 6.59 8.14
N ASP A 289 14.05 5.79 8.78
CA ASP A 289 15.44 5.61 8.33
C ASP A 289 15.46 4.93 6.97
N TYR A 290 14.64 3.88 6.80
CA TYR A 290 14.46 3.24 5.49
C TYR A 290 13.90 4.20 4.42
N GLU A 291 12.86 4.98 4.73
CA GLU A 291 12.30 5.96 3.78
C GLU A 291 13.34 7.01 3.36
N SER A 292 14.14 7.45 4.31
CA SER A 292 15.21 8.43 4.05
C SER A 292 16.28 7.82 3.14
N ALA A 293 16.69 6.57 3.41
CA ALA A 293 17.64 5.84 2.59
C ALA A 293 17.10 5.59 1.17
N LEU A 294 15.82 5.20 1.04
CA LEU A 294 15.16 5.00 -0.26
C LEU A 294 15.09 6.30 -1.07
N ARG A 295 14.75 7.41 -0.42
CA ARG A 295 14.68 8.74 -1.03
C ARG A 295 16.05 9.18 -1.53
N LEU A 296 17.08 9.01 -0.71
CA LEU A 296 18.46 9.30 -1.06
C LEU A 296 18.96 8.42 -2.22
N GLN A 297 18.67 7.13 -2.20
CA GLN A 297 19.01 6.21 -3.29
C GLN A 297 18.37 6.64 -4.61
N ASN A 298 17.08 6.96 -4.62
CA ASN A 298 16.40 7.40 -5.83
C ASN A 298 16.95 8.75 -6.35
N LEU A 299 17.31 9.68 -5.47
CA LEU A 299 17.96 10.93 -5.85
C LEU A 299 19.32 10.67 -6.53
N ARG A 300 20.13 9.79 -5.97
CA ARG A 300 21.43 9.41 -6.54
C ARG A 300 21.27 8.67 -7.87
N LEU A 301 20.29 7.78 -7.97
CA LEU A 301 19.97 7.08 -9.22
C LEU A 301 19.51 8.05 -10.32
N LYS A 302 18.76 9.10 -9.97
CA LYS A 302 18.41 10.17 -10.93
C LYS A 302 19.67 10.86 -11.47
N ASN A 303 20.65 11.13 -10.62
CA ASN A 303 21.93 11.74 -11.06
C ASN A 303 22.72 10.78 -11.97
N ILE A 304 22.76 9.48 -11.66
CA ILE A 304 23.38 8.48 -12.54
C ILE A 304 22.61 8.38 -13.85
N GLY A 305 21.28 8.45 -13.80
CA GLY A 305 20.41 8.43 -14.97
C GLY A 305 20.72 9.54 -15.97
N ASN A 306 21.01 10.75 -15.47
CA ASN A 306 21.43 11.87 -16.30
C ASN A 306 22.74 11.61 -17.07
N LEU A 307 23.66 10.78 -16.52
CA LEU A 307 24.92 10.41 -17.20
C LEU A 307 24.71 9.39 -18.33
N VAL A 308 23.61 8.67 -18.30
CA VAL A 308 23.27 7.61 -19.29
C VAL A 308 22.02 7.94 -20.11
N ASP A 309 21.50 9.16 -19.95
CA ASP A 309 20.29 9.68 -20.61
C ASP A 309 19.07 8.75 -20.42
N THR A 310 18.82 8.38 -19.16
CA THR A 310 17.75 7.44 -18.83
C THR A 310 17.21 7.70 -17.42
N GLU A 311 15.90 7.63 -17.24
CA GLU A 311 15.29 7.70 -15.91
C GLU A 311 15.59 6.44 -15.09
N LEU A 312 16.28 6.60 -13.97
CA LEU A 312 16.60 5.51 -13.06
C LEU A 312 15.89 5.65 -11.73
N SER A 313 15.46 4.52 -11.19
CA SER A 313 14.91 4.37 -9.84
C SER A 313 15.22 2.99 -9.30
N THR A 314 14.98 2.77 -8.01
CA THR A 314 15.14 1.46 -7.36
C THR A 314 14.25 0.36 -7.95
N TYR A 315 13.23 0.69 -8.74
CA TYR A 315 12.37 -0.26 -9.44
C TYR A 315 12.86 -0.68 -10.83
N VAL A 316 13.73 0.12 -11.45
CA VAL A 316 14.25 -0.13 -12.80
C VAL A 316 14.93 -1.50 -12.92
N PRO A 317 15.83 -1.93 -12.00
CA PRO A 317 16.48 -3.23 -12.09
C PRO A 317 15.48 -4.38 -12.16
N ARG A 318 14.41 -4.31 -11.37
CA ARG A 318 13.38 -5.36 -11.30
C ARG A 318 12.56 -5.45 -12.56
N HIS A 319 12.13 -4.31 -13.13
CA HIS A 319 11.42 -4.28 -14.40
C HIS A 319 12.32 -4.76 -15.55
N THR A 320 13.56 -4.31 -15.57
CA THR A 320 14.53 -4.66 -16.61
C THR A 320 14.88 -6.14 -16.58
N TRP A 321 15.16 -6.70 -15.39
CA TRP A 321 15.45 -8.12 -15.26
C TRP A 321 14.30 -9.00 -15.77
N ALA A 322 13.07 -8.70 -15.33
CA ALA A 322 11.88 -9.47 -15.74
C ALA A 322 11.65 -9.39 -17.27
N THR A 323 11.79 -8.20 -17.86
CA THR A 323 11.63 -8.00 -19.30
C THR A 323 12.75 -8.69 -20.09
N THR A 324 13.99 -8.60 -19.62
CA THR A 324 15.14 -9.28 -20.23
C THR A 324 14.99 -10.81 -20.14
N ALA A 325 14.57 -11.33 -19.00
CA ALA A 325 14.32 -12.78 -18.86
C ALA A 325 13.25 -13.24 -19.86
N LYS A 326 12.13 -12.51 -19.98
CA LYS A 326 11.08 -12.81 -20.95
C LYS A 326 11.59 -12.75 -22.40
N SER A 327 12.37 -11.74 -22.77
CA SER A 327 12.95 -11.62 -24.12
C SER A 327 13.93 -12.75 -24.45
N LYS A 328 14.53 -13.37 -23.43
CA LYS A 328 15.38 -14.56 -23.54
C LYS A 328 14.59 -15.89 -23.51
N GLY A 329 13.27 -15.86 -23.52
CA GLY A 329 12.40 -17.03 -23.60
C GLY A 329 12.10 -17.70 -22.26
N VAL A 330 12.43 -17.07 -21.11
CA VAL A 330 12.06 -17.61 -19.79
C VAL A 330 10.55 -17.46 -19.59
N SER A 331 9.89 -18.53 -19.11
CA SER A 331 8.44 -18.51 -18.88
C SER A 331 8.02 -17.52 -17.79
N GLU A 332 6.78 -17.03 -17.87
CA GLU A 332 6.25 -16.08 -16.87
C GLU A 332 6.19 -16.70 -15.48
N GLU A 333 5.97 -18.00 -15.38
CA GLU A 333 5.95 -18.76 -14.13
C GLU A 333 7.34 -18.77 -13.48
N MET A 334 8.39 -19.10 -14.25
CA MET A 334 9.78 -19.10 -13.76
C MET A 334 10.22 -17.68 -13.35
N ILE A 335 9.83 -16.65 -14.12
CA ILE A 335 10.09 -15.26 -13.76
C ILE A 335 9.36 -14.92 -12.46
N SER A 336 8.10 -15.34 -12.32
CA SER A 336 7.27 -15.13 -11.13
C SER A 336 7.91 -15.72 -9.88
N GLU A 337 8.36 -16.96 -9.97
CA GLU A 337 9.03 -17.67 -8.88
C GLU A 337 10.36 -17.02 -8.52
N SER A 338 11.23 -16.74 -9.51
CA SER A 338 12.53 -16.07 -9.30
C SER A 338 12.39 -14.70 -8.65
N MET A 339 11.29 -13.99 -8.90
CA MET A 339 11.00 -12.69 -8.32
C MET A 339 10.22 -12.79 -6.98
N GLY A 340 9.81 -13.97 -6.55
CA GLY A 340 9.01 -14.20 -5.35
C GLY A 340 7.64 -13.52 -5.44
N HIS A 341 6.93 -13.67 -6.53
CA HIS A 341 5.56 -13.22 -6.66
C HIS A 341 4.58 -14.33 -6.25
N THR A 342 3.57 -13.99 -5.48
CA THR A 342 2.49 -14.92 -5.09
C THR A 342 1.53 -15.24 -6.24
N SER A 343 1.61 -14.51 -7.36
CA SER A 343 0.76 -14.67 -8.52
C SER A 343 1.47 -14.22 -9.80
N VAL A 344 1.34 -15.00 -10.87
CA VAL A 344 1.82 -14.66 -12.22
C VAL A 344 1.21 -13.34 -12.74
N LYS A 345 -0.03 -13.01 -12.32
CA LYS A 345 -0.65 -11.71 -12.63
C LYS A 345 0.22 -10.53 -12.16
N THR A 346 0.88 -10.67 -11.02
CA THR A 346 1.82 -9.65 -10.50
C THR A 346 3.02 -9.51 -11.42
N THR A 347 3.55 -10.63 -11.95
CA THR A 347 4.69 -10.63 -12.87
C THR A 347 4.39 -9.89 -14.15
N ARG A 348 3.18 -10.04 -14.70
CA ARG A 348 2.73 -9.33 -15.91
C ARG A 348 2.73 -7.81 -15.79
N ILE A 349 2.67 -7.28 -14.56
CA ILE A 349 2.80 -5.84 -14.30
C ILE A 349 4.25 -5.36 -14.59
N TYR A 350 5.24 -6.21 -14.38
CA TYR A 350 6.66 -5.88 -14.56
C TYR A 350 7.15 -6.10 -15.99
N ILE A 351 6.57 -7.07 -16.68
CA ILE A 351 7.00 -7.45 -18.03
C ILE A 351 6.42 -6.48 -19.05
N ALA A 352 7.27 -5.97 -19.95
CA ALA A 352 6.82 -5.20 -21.11
C ALA A 352 5.99 -6.09 -22.06
N THR A 353 5.03 -5.50 -22.76
CA THR A 353 4.35 -6.14 -23.90
C THR A 353 5.36 -6.34 -25.02
N PHE A 354 5.17 -7.39 -25.81
CA PHE A 354 5.94 -7.57 -27.03
C PHE A 354 5.70 -6.37 -27.96
N ASP A 355 6.77 -5.91 -28.60
CA ASP A 355 6.67 -4.90 -29.66
C ASP A 355 6.17 -5.51 -30.97
N ASN A 356 5.73 -4.69 -31.92
CA ASN A 356 5.23 -5.15 -33.20
C ASN A 356 6.23 -6.03 -33.97
N PRO A 357 7.54 -5.71 -34.06
CA PRO A 357 8.51 -6.58 -34.70
C PRO A 357 8.59 -7.98 -34.11
N GLN A 358 8.46 -8.13 -32.80
CA GLN A 358 8.46 -9.45 -32.15
C GLN A 358 7.18 -10.22 -32.47
N LEU A 359 6.03 -9.57 -32.45
CA LEU A 359 4.75 -10.17 -32.86
C LEU A 359 4.76 -10.57 -34.33
N ASP A 360 5.34 -9.75 -35.20
CA ASP A 360 5.51 -10.05 -36.63
C ASP A 360 6.40 -11.24 -36.88
N GLN A 361 7.49 -11.39 -36.11
CA GLN A 361 8.35 -12.59 -36.19
C GLN A 361 7.60 -13.86 -35.80
N ILE A 362 6.80 -13.79 -34.71
CA ILE A 362 5.96 -14.91 -34.28
C ILE A 362 4.96 -15.26 -35.39
N ASN A 363 4.30 -14.28 -35.98
CA ASN A 363 3.34 -14.50 -37.05
C ASN A 363 4.00 -15.11 -38.30
N LYS A 364 5.16 -14.59 -38.74
CA LYS A 364 5.96 -15.17 -39.81
C LYS A 364 6.34 -16.61 -39.51
N TYR A 365 6.73 -16.90 -38.27
CA TYR A 365 7.07 -18.26 -37.84
C TYR A 365 5.88 -19.21 -37.95
N VAL A 366 4.70 -18.80 -37.45
CA VAL A 366 3.49 -19.60 -37.53
C VAL A 366 3.08 -19.87 -38.99
N ILE A 367 3.11 -18.86 -39.85
CA ILE A 367 2.70 -18.96 -41.25
C ILE A 367 3.72 -19.81 -42.04
N SER A 368 5.02 -19.67 -41.79
CA SER A 368 6.06 -20.33 -42.59
C SER A 368 6.22 -21.82 -42.32
N GLY A 369 5.64 -22.34 -41.24
CA GLY A 369 5.76 -23.77 -40.86
C GLY A 369 7.18 -24.27 -40.59
N LYS A 370 8.20 -23.39 -40.65
CA LYS A 370 9.61 -23.76 -40.46
C LYS A 370 9.98 -23.76 -39.00
N LYS A 371 10.53 -24.87 -38.49
CA LYS A 371 11.11 -24.90 -37.13
C LYS A 371 12.27 -23.89 -37.04
N ASN A 372 12.16 -22.91 -36.14
CA ASN A 372 13.21 -21.91 -35.95
C ASN A 372 14.44 -22.57 -35.31
N LYS A 373 15.55 -22.65 -36.03
CA LYS A 373 16.83 -23.23 -35.55
C LYS A 373 17.61 -22.29 -34.63
N GLY A 374 17.08 -21.14 -34.24
CA GLY A 374 17.80 -20.17 -33.42
C GLY A 374 16.87 -19.20 -32.68
N SER A 375 16.40 -19.52 -31.49
CA SER A 375 16.18 -18.73 -30.31
C SER A 375 15.00 -19.13 -29.40
N LEU A 376 14.40 -20.31 -29.60
CA LEU A 376 13.48 -20.89 -28.60
C LEU A 376 14.05 -22.23 -28.13
N ARG A 377 15.16 -22.21 -27.39
CA ARG A 377 15.54 -23.38 -26.59
C ARG A 377 14.62 -23.42 -25.38
N THR A 378 13.54 -24.16 -25.48
CA THR A 378 12.85 -24.73 -24.35
C THR A 378 13.87 -25.58 -23.61
N ILE A 379 14.30 -25.19 -22.45
CA ILE A 379 15.07 -26.06 -21.55
C ILE A 379 14.05 -27.03 -20.94
N ASN A 380 13.73 -28.09 -21.70
CA ASN A 380 13.11 -29.28 -21.15
C ASN A 380 14.26 -30.21 -20.74
N SER A 381 14.18 -30.68 -19.52
CA SER A 381 15.02 -31.67 -18.84
C SER A 381 16.32 -31.15 -18.21
N VAL A 382 16.25 -30.85 -16.94
CA VAL A 382 17.32 -31.13 -15.99
C VAL A 382 17.07 -32.57 -15.52
N SER A 383 17.86 -33.50 -15.99
CA SER A 383 17.96 -34.83 -15.39
C SER A 383 18.62 -34.69 -14.03
N TYR A 384 18.12 -35.42 -13.03
CA TYR A 384 18.59 -35.53 -11.68
C TYR A 384 20.04 -35.98 -11.58
#